data_c2286f21eb832a415c982815902b6a31
#
_entry.id   c2286f21eb832a415c982815902b6a31
#
_cell.length_a   1.000
_cell.length_b   1.000
_cell.length_c   1.000
_cell.angle_alpha   90.00
_cell.angle_beta   90.00
_cell.angle_gamma   90.00
#
_symmetry.space_group_name_H-M   'P 1'
#
loop_
_entity.id
_entity.type
_entity.pdbx_description
1 polymer ?
#
loop_
_entity_poly.entity_id
_entity_poly.type
_entity_poly.pdbx_seq_one_letter_code
_entity_poly.pdbx_strand_id
1 'polypeptide(L)'
;MLAVVMSSCSDYLDKTPDDASSKTMEDIFSNQLYTERFLLKTYSYLPPENNYNDNFAHSPWSGASDEMNLTWTYPMCKKMNSGSWDASMIEENCNIWTELYRGIRQCNLFLENVVNSPVDEATKNMWIGEVHFLRGLFHFFLLRNYGPIPIIDHSLKMDEKYYYVRNTFDQCIDFIVTEFQQCIDSNVPIAYTNTSGSIVTSKYGRVTKAAALAMKSRVLLYAASPLFNGNADYVNYKNEDGTLLFGAKDDGKWQLAANAALECITQVEQSGHYKLYHSKTDDPYNNYAEIFLPGNKWNEEILFARNKGTSFDNNIHQEQCMSPNGMGGWSGLSPTQEMVDAYEMSDGTTPIVGYNIDGSPIINSESKYCEEGVAEVAGKYHPAGISNMYANREPRFYATINFNGQQWRGRTLEFFYGGKDGMQNSSVDYSSTGYLLRKTSDEEVNIVAGTGGQIEIAIYARLAEIYLNYAEALNEAKGPIDEVYKYVNLIRNRSGLPNLRIGLSKEEMRERIHHERRIELAFEAGHRYFDCHRWKIAEIVDNGDIHGMNINAGLEHYFERTRISKRIFEKKHYLFPVPQAEINKRIGVVQSPLW
;
A
#
# COMPACT_ATOMS: atom_id res chain seq x y z
N MET A 1 43.48 -57.84 26.63
CA MET A 1 42.11 -57.67 26.32
C MET A 1 41.52 -56.59 27.25
N LEU A 2 41.55 -55.32 26.80
CA LEU A 2 41.06 -54.17 27.60
C LEU A 2 39.66 -53.84 27.12
N ALA A 3 38.65 -54.02 27.95
CA ALA A 3 37.28 -53.67 27.69
C ALA A 3 37.13 -52.15 27.98
N VAL A 4 36.91 -51.36 26.93
CA VAL A 4 36.51 -49.97 27.05
C VAL A 4 35.00 -49.92 27.26
N VAL A 5 34.58 -49.56 28.48
CA VAL A 5 33.17 -49.28 28.78
C VAL A 5 32.84 -47.90 28.21
N MET A 6 32.08 -47.86 27.16
CA MET A 6 31.44 -46.65 26.63
C MET A 6 30.28 -46.29 27.55
N SER A 7 30.47 -45.36 28.47
CA SER A 7 29.37 -44.73 29.18
C SER A 7 28.65 -43.77 28.19
N SER A 8 27.50 -44.18 27.73
CA SER A 8 26.57 -43.33 26.98
C SER A 8 26.07 -42.23 27.92
N CYS A 9 26.36 -40.96 27.60
CA CYS A 9 25.75 -39.82 28.26
C CYS A 9 24.26 -39.74 27.86
N SER A 10 23.39 -40.39 28.63
CA SER A 10 21.94 -40.25 28.51
C SER A 10 21.44 -38.88 28.99
N ASP A 11 22.25 -38.17 29.80
CA ASP A 11 21.86 -36.87 30.39
C ASP A 11 21.94 -35.68 29.44
N TYR A 12 22.39 -35.86 28.21
CA TYR A 12 22.45 -34.74 27.25
C TYR A 12 21.11 -34.51 26.48
N LEU A 13 20.24 -35.51 26.44
CA LEU A 13 18.93 -35.42 25.78
C LEU A 13 17.77 -35.13 26.75
N ASP A 14 18.00 -35.30 28.07
CA ASP A 14 17.03 -35.02 29.14
C ASP A 14 17.21 -33.66 29.82
N LYS A 15 17.94 -32.73 29.21
CA LYS A 15 17.91 -31.36 29.66
C LYS A 15 16.57 -30.75 29.31
N THR A 16 15.63 -30.76 30.27
CA THR A 16 14.68 -29.66 30.37
C THR A 16 15.47 -28.36 30.26
N PRO A 17 15.05 -27.39 29.43
CA PRO A 17 15.77 -26.13 29.32
C PRO A 17 15.66 -25.36 30.64
N ASP A 18 16.51 -25.65 31.59
CA ASP A 18 16.78 -24.82 32.78
C ASP A 18 17.64 -23.61 32.43
N ASP A 19 17.71 -23.28 31.17
CA ASP A 19 18.32 -22.06 30.70
C ASP A 19 17.31 -20.91 30.89
N ALA A 20 17.66 -19.96 31.76
CA ALA A 20 16.90 -18.75 32.10
C ALA A 20 16.50 -17.86 30.91
N SER A 21 16.64 -18.35 29.68
CA SER A 21 16.34 -17.66 28.44
C SER A 21 15.04 -18.14 27.75
N SER A 22 14.49 -19.32 28.04
CA SER A 22 13.27 -19.82 27.40
C SER A 22 12.09 -19.85 28.38
N LYS A 23 11.24 -18.80 28.32
CA LYS A 23 10.00 -18.77 29.10
C LYS A 23 8.95 -19.67 28.44
N THR A 24 8.21 -20.41 29.26
CA THR A 24 7.05 -21.18 28.81
C THR A 24 5.88 -20.24 28.46
N MET A 25 4.88 -20.75 27.75
CA MET A 25 3.64 -19.99 27.50
C MET A 25 2.94 -19.60 28.81
N GLU A 26 2.98 -20.47 29.83
CA GLU A 26 2.46 -20.18 31.15
C GLU A 26 3.22 -19.01 31.81
N ASP A 27 4.56 -19.01 31.78
CA ASP A 27 5.38 -17.91 32.31
C ASP A 27 5.08 -16.57 31.61
N ILE A 28 4.82 -16.62 30.31
CA ILE A 28 4.51 -15.41 29.51
C ILE A 28 3.15 -14.86 29.92
N PHE A 29 2.12 -15.70 29.95
CA PHE A 29 0.75 -15.24 30.16
C PHE A 29 0.35 -15.11 31.64
N SER A 30 1.17 -15.61 32.59
CA SER A 30 1.00 -15.28 34.01
C SER A 30 1.62 -13.93 34.43
N ASN A 31 2.25 -13.20 33.51
CA ASN A 31 2.90 -11.92 33.76
C ASN A 31 2.42 -10.83 32.80
N GLN A 32 1.89 -9.74 33.33
CA GLN A 32 1.35 -8.63 32.52
C GLN A 32 2.35 -8.09 31.49
N LEU A 33 3.59 -7.80 31.90
CA LEU A 33 4.61 -7.22 31.01
C LEU A 33 4.97 -8.17 29.86
N TYR A 34 5.05 -9.48 30.14
CA TYR A 34 5.37 -10.47 29.13
C TYR A 34 4.18 -10.70 28.18
N THR A 35 2.95 -10.70 28.69
CA THR A 35 1.74 -10.75 27.86
C THR A 35 1.67 -9.55 26.92
N GLU A 36 1.92 -8.33 27.42
CA GLU A 36 1.95 -7.14 26.55
C GLU A 36 3.06 -7.20 25.50
N ARG A 37 4.25 -7.65 25.86
CA ARG A 37 5.36 -7.87 24.91
C ARG A 37 5.01 -8.91 23.84
N PHE A 38 4.28 -9.96 24.20
CA PHE A 38 3.80 -10.96 23.26
C PHE A 38 2.79 -10.36 22.28
N LEU A 39 1.85 -9.55 22.78
CA LEU A 39 0.95 -8.76 21.95
C LEU A 39 1.74 -7.84 20.98
N LEU A 40 2.69 -7.06 21.48
CA LEU A 40 3.50 -6.16 20.66
C LEU A 40 4.33 -6.90 19.61
N LYS A 41 4.80 -8.12 19.92
CA LYS A 41 5.46 -8.98 18.93
C LYS A 41 4.53 -9.32 17.76
N THR A 42 3.21 -9.44 17.98
CA THR A 42 2.24 -9.70 16.90
C THR A 42 2.24 -8.58 15.85
N TYR A 43 2.40 -7.32 16.27
CA TYR A 43 2.53 -6.19 15.35
C TYR A 43 3.76 -6.25 14.45
N SER A 44 4.82 -6.96 14.84
CA SER A 44 6.03 -7.05 14.02
C SER A 44 5.84 -7.84 12.71
N TYR A 45 4.73 -8.59 12.59
CA TYR A 45 4.35 -9.30 11.37
C TYR A 45 3.57 -8.42 10.37
N LEU A 46 3.27 -7.16 10.71
CA LEU A 46 2.68 -6.22 9.75
C LEU A 46 3.65 -5.99 8.59
N PRO A 47 3.27 -6.27 7.33
CA PRO A 47 4.14 -6.07 6.19
C PRO A 47 4.45 -4.58 5.99
N PRO A 48 5.62 -4.24 5.45
CA PRO A 48 6.03 -2.84 5.22
C PRO A 48 5.41 -2.28 3.92
N GLU A 49 4.09 -2.13 3.86
CA GLU A 49 3.32 -1.78 2.65
C GLU A 49 3.83 -0.56 1.86
N ASN A 50 4.48 0.41 2.53
CA ASN A 50 5.08 1.59 1.91
C ASN A 50 6.61 1.57 1.96
N ASN A 51 7.22 0.42 2.17
CA ASN A 51 8.67 0.36 2.22
C ASN A 51 9.24 0.13 0.81
N TYR A 52 9.75 1.18 0.20
CA TYR A 52 10.49 1.10 -1.07
C TYR A 52 11.90 0.49 -0.89
N ASN A 53 12.29 0.16 0.34
CA ASN A 53 13.68 -0.02 0.74
C ASN A 53 14.07 -1.41 1.22
N ASP A 54 13.13 -2.27 1.63
CA ASP A 54 13.41 -3.64 2.09
C ASP A 54 13.74 -4.58 0.92
N ASN A 55 14.81 -4.24 0.18
CA ASN A 55 15.18 -4.88 -1.08
C ASN A 55 14.00 -5.01 -2.06
N PHE A 56 12.94 -4.21 -1.82
CA PHE A 56 11.66 -4.29 -2.55
C PHE A 56 11.03 -5.68 -2.53
N ALA A 57 11.43 -6.52 -1.59
CA ALA A 57 11.01 -7.89 -1.49
C ALA A 57 9.56 -7.99 -1.00
N HIS A 58 9.20 -7.23 0.03
CA HIS A 58 7.91 -7.36 0.70
C HIS A 58 6.81 -6.40 0.24
N SER A 59 7.14 -5.42 -0.63
CA SER A 59 6.19 -4.42 -1.12
C SER A 59 6.55 -3.95 -2.53
N PRO A 60 6.44 -4.82 -3.53
CA PRO A 60 6.84 -4.47 -4.90
C PRO A 60 5.84 -3.55 -5.61
N TRP A 61 4.79 -3.10 -4.93
CA TRP A 61 3.53 -2.65 -5.51
C TRP A 61 3.66 -1.47 -6.47
N SER A 62 4.21 -0.33 -6.05
CA SER A 62 4.32 0.83 -6.95
C SER A 62 5.26 0.56 -8.13
N GLY A 63 6.34 -0.20 -7.91
CA GLY A 63 7.25 -0.61 -8.98
C GLY A 63 6.65 -1.65 -9.94
N ALA A 64 5.62 -2.38 -9.51
CA ALA A 64 4.92 -3.38 -10.30
C ALA A 64 3.63 -2.83 -10.96
N SER A 65 3.28 -1.56 -10.71
CA SER A 65 2.14 -0.88 -11.33
C SER A 65 2.60 0.20 -12.33
N ASP A 66 1.65 0.80 -13.05
CA ASP A 66 1.91 1.89 -14.01
C ASP A 66 2.40 3.21 -13.37
N GLU A 67 2.53 3.27 -12.02
CA GLU A 67 2.99 4.46 -11.33
C GLU A 67 4.50 4.71 -11.46
N MET A 68 5.32 3.65 -11.41
CA MET A 68 6.75 3.79 -11.18
C MET A 68 7.57 2.77 -11.97
N ASN A 69 8.75 3.17 -12.42
CA ASN A 69 9.81 2.29 -12.88
C ASN A 69 11.02 2.40 -11.95
N LEU A 70 11.43 1.31 -11.33
CA LEU A 70 12.66 1.30 -10.53
C LEU A 70 13.87 1.25 -11.44
N THR A 71 14.93 1.96 -11.08
CA THR A 71 16.15 1.97 -11.90
C THR A 71 16.91 0.63 -11.81
N TRP A 72 16.98 0.07 -10.60
CA TRP A 72 17.71 -1.18 -10.36
C TRP A 72 17.03 -2.41 -10.99
N THR A 73 17.81 -3.43 -11.31
CA THR A 73 17.32 -4.64 -12.02
C THR A 73 16.96 -5.80 -11.09
N TYR A 74 17.44 -5.77 -9.84
CA TYR A 74 17.27 -6.86 -8.88
C TYR A 74 15.89 -6.91 -8.15
N PRO A 75 15.11 -5.81 -8.01
CA PRO A 75 13.85 -5.87 -7.28
C PRO A 75 12.83 -6.82 -7.92
N MET A 76 12.00 -7.47 -7.08
CA MET A 76 10.98 -8.43 -7.54
C MET A 76 10.01 -7.84 -8.56
N CYS A 77 9.66 -6.55 -8.43
CA CYS A 77 8.79 -5.87 -9.41
C CYS A 77 9.34 -5.92 -10.85
N LYS A 78 10.66 -6.01 -11.04
CA LYS A 78 11.24 -6.16 -12.40
C LYS A 78 10.94 -7.53 -13.00
N LYS A 79 10.97 -8.60 -12.21
CA LYS A 79 10.54 -9.93 -12.63
C LYS A 79 9.03 -9.96 -12.92
N MET A 80 8.23 -9.31 -12.05
CA MET A 80 6.80 -9.17 -12.27
C MET A 80 6.49 -8.43 -13.58
N ASN A 81 7.12 -7.28 -13.80
CA ASN A 81 6.95 -6.46 -15.00
C ASN A 81 7.39 -7.16 -16.30
N SER A 82 8.34 -8.07 -16.23
CA SER A 82 8.77 -8.86 -17.40
C SER A 82 7.97 -10.15 -17.60
N GLY A 83 7.02 -10.47 -16.70
CA GLY A 83 6.31 -11.74 -16.70
C GLY A 83 7.17 -12.95 -16.33
N SER A 84 8.43 -12.75 -15.92
CA SER A 84 9.41 -13.81 -15.64
C SER A 84 9.42 -14.21 -14.16
N TRP A 85 8.25 -14.56 -13.62
CA TRP A 85 8.11 -14.99 -12.24
C TRP A 85 7.09 -16.13 -12.10
N ASP A 86 7.26 -16.95 -11.08
CA ASP A 86 6.46 -18.15 -10.84
C ASP A 86 6.38 -18.53 -9.35
N ALA A 87 5.75 -19.66 -9.06
CA ALA A 87 5.55 -20.17 -7.70
C ALA A 87 6.86 -20.51 -6.96
N SER A 88 7.96 -20.75 -7.67
CA SER A 88 9.25 -21.07 -7.05
C SER A 88 9.98 -19.81 -6.56
N MET A 89 9.69 -18.65 -7.17
CA MET A 89 10.40 -17.39 -6.90
C MET A 89 9.68 -16.52 -5.86
N ILE A 90 8.34 -16.63 -5.76
CA ILE A 90 7.56 -15.63 -5.04
C ILE A 90 7.86 -15.61 -3.54
N GLU A 91 8.03 -16.76 -2.92
CA GLU A 91 8.31 -16.83 -1.48
C GLU A 91 9.71 -16.34 -1.13
N GLU A 92 10.70 -16.69 -1.92
CA GLU A 92 12.08 -16.24 -1.73
C GLU A 92 12.20 -14.71 -1.81
N ASN A 93 11.43 -14.08 -2.70
CA ASN A 93 11.55 -12.66 -2.97
C ASN A 93 10.52 -11.79 -2.22
N CYS A 94 9.34 -12.32 -1.88
CA CYS A 94 8.29 -11.54 -1.20
C CYS A 94 7.95 -12.06 0.19
N ASN A 95 8.11 -13.36 0.45
CA ASN A 95 7.88 -14.03 1.75
C ASN A 95 6.52 -13.70 2.42
N ILE A 96 5.50 -13.39 1.60
CA ILE A 96 4.20 -12.92 2.11
C ILE A 96 3.42 -14.06 2.76
N TRP A 97 3.39 -15.23 2.11
CA TRP A 97 2.65 -16.39 2.60
C TRP A 97 3.13 -16.83 3.99
N THR A 98 4.41 -17.13 4.10
CA THR A 98 5.00 -17.64 5.34
C THR A 98 4.91 -16.63 6.48
N GLU A 99 5.24 -15.37 6.25
CA GLU A 99 5.25 -14.36 7.32
C GLU A 99 3.84 -14.04 7.83
N LEU A 100 2.85 -13.98 6.94
CA LEU A 100 1.47 -13.72 7.37
C LEU A 100 0.88 -14.90 8.14
N TYR A 101 1.13 -16.16 7.73
CA TYR A 101 0.69 -17.31 8.51
C TYR A 101 1.44 -17.45 9.85
N ARG A 102 2.70 -17.02 9.95
CA ARG A 102 3.39 -16.87 11.24
C ARG A 102 2.71 -15.83 12.12
N GLY A 103 2.31 -14.69 11.55
CA GLY A 103 1.53 -13.67 12.25
C GLY A 103 0.18 -14.21 12.74
N ILE A 104 -0.55 -14.96 11.90
CA ILE A 104 -1.81 -15.61 12.27
C ILE A 104 -1.61 -16.60 13.43
N ARG A 105 -0.56 -17.43 13.36
CA ARG A 105 -0.21 -18.33 14.46
C ARG A 105 0.06 -17.57 15.77
N GLN A 106 0.78 -16.44 15.69
CA GLN A 106 1.04 -15.59 16.87
C GLN A 106 -0.26 -15.03 17.46
N CYS A 107 -1.22 -14.62 16.59
CA CYS A 107 -2.55 -14.19 17.03
C CYS A 107 -3.30 -15.32 17.74
N ASN A 108 -3.33 -16.53 17.16
CA ASN A 108 -4.03 -17.68 17.73
C ASN A 108 -3.46 -18.04 19.10
N LEU A 109 -2.13 -18.13 19.24
CA LEU A 109 -1.48 -18.37 20.52
C LEU A 109 -1.83 -17.31 21.58
N PHE A 110 -1.93 -16.03 21.17
CA PHE A 110 -2.35 -14.98 22.09
C PHE A 110 -3.78 -15.19 22.56
N LEU A 111 -4.73 -15.37 21.64
CA LEU A 111 -6.16 -15.52 21.95
C LEU A 111 -6.43 -16.74 22.83
N GLU A 112 -5.72 -17.84 22.62
CA GLU A 112 -5.87 -19.06 23.43
C GLU A 112 -5.35 -18.92 24.86
N ASN A 113 -4.35 -18.04 25.10
CA ASN A 113 -3.67 -17.96 26.38
C ASN A 113 -3.93 -16.68 27.19
N VAL A 114 -4.44 -15.61 26.57
CA VAL A 114 -4.63 -14.31 27.22
C VAL A 114 -5.60 -14.36 28.41
N VAL A 115 -6.47 -15.35 28.47
CA VAL A 115 -7.38 -15.61 29.61
C VAL A 115 -6.61 -15.75 30.93
N ASN A 116 -5.39 -16.29 30.88
CA ASN A 116 -4.52 -16.50 32.05
C ASN A 116 -3.77 -15.22 32.46
N SER A 117 -3.86 -14.12 31.72
CA SER A 117 -3.15 -12.88 32.05
C SER A 117 -3.73 -12.21 33.29
N PRO A 118 -2.88 -11.72 34.22
CA PRO A 118 -3.30 -11.08 35.47
C PRO A 118 -3.75 -9.62 35.29
N VAL A 119 -4.11 -9.21 34.09
CA VAL A 119 -4.67 -7.86 33.81
C VAL A 119 -6.17 -7.83 34.08
N ASP A 120 -6.70 -6.61 34.30
CA ASP A 120 -8.15 -6.41 34.42
C ASP A 120 -8.89 -6.78 33.13
N GLU A 121 -10.18 -7.10 33.26
CA GLU A 121 -10.99 -7.58 32.14
C GLU A 121 -11.15 -6.54 31.02
N ALA A 122 -11.13 -5.23 31.33
CA ALA A 122 -11.23 -4.18 30.30
C ALA A 122 -9.96 -4.13 29.46
N THR A 123 -8.78 -4.21 30.08
CA THR A 123 -7.49 -4.31 29.40
C THR A 123 -7.39 -5.60 28.58
N LYS A 124 -7.81 -6.73 29.16
CA LYS A 124 -7.82 -8.02 28.46
C LYS A 124 -8.69 -7.97 27.19
N ASN A 125 -9.92 -7.45 27.32
CA ASN A 125 -10.85 -7.30 26.21
C ASN A 125 -10.31 -6.35 25.12
N MET A 126 -9.64 -5.26 25.50
CA MET A 126 -8.97 -4.37 24.56
C MET A 126 -7.85 -5.10 23.80
N TRP A 127 -6.98 -5.87 24.47
CA TRP A 127 -5.90 -6.61 23.82
C TRP A 127 -6.42 -7.72 22.90
N ILE A 128 -7.51 -8.39 23.29
CA ILE A 128 -8.21 -9.38 22.44
C ILE A 128 -8.70 -8.69 21.17
N GLY A 129 -9.33 -7.52 21.28
CA GLY A 129 -9.78 -6.75 20.11
C GLY A 129 -8.65 -6.35 19.15
N GLU A 130 -7.50 -5.93 19.69
CA GLU A 130 -6.31 -5.63 18.86
C GLU A 130 -5.82 -6.86 18.10
N VAL A 131 -5.83 -8.04 18.74
CA VAL A 131 -5.36 -9.28 18.10
C VAL A 131 -6.36 -9.79 17.06
N HIS A 132 -7.66 -9.65 17.29
CA HIS A 132 -8.67 -9.91 16.26
C HIS A 132 -8.44 -9.05 15.02
N PHE A 133 -8.21 -7.75 15.19
CA PHE A 133 -7.87 -6.88 14.07
C PHE A 133 -6.65 -7.37 13.30
N LEU A 134 -5.57 -7.69 13.99
CA LEU A 134 -4.32 -8.14 13.34
C LEU A 134 -4.53 -9.47 12.61
N ARG A 135 -5.26 -10.42 13.21
CA ARG A 135 -5.58 -11.71 12.58
C ARG A 135 -6.42 -11.54 11.32
N GLY A 136 -7.45 -10.70 11.38
CA GLY A 136 -8.27 -10.32 10.23
C GLY A 136 -7.44 -9.67 9.13
N LEU A 137 -6.55 -8.74 9.49
CA LEU A 137 -5.69 -8.04 8.54
C LEU A 137 -4.69 -8.97 7.83
N PHE A 138 -4.08 -9.92 8.56
CA PHE A 138 -3.17 -10.89 7.97
C PHE A 138 -3.90 -11.82 6.99
N HIS A 139 -5.11 -12.27 7.33
CA HIS A 139 -5.94 -13.04 6.39
C HIS A 139 -6.34 -12.20 5.17
N PHE A 140 -6.67 -10.92 5.34
CA PHE A 140 -6.97 -10.04 4.22
C PHE A 140 -5.77 -9.86 3.28
N PHE A 141 -4.57 -9.67 3.82
CA PHE A 141 -3.37 -9.55 2.98
C PHE A 141 -3.05 -10.85 2.23
N LEU A 142 -3.31 -12.02 2.82
CA LEU A 142 -3.25 -13.28 2.09
C LEU A 142 -4.33 -13.34 1.00
N LEU A 143 -5.58 -13.03 1.34
CA LEU A 143 -6.72 -13.10 0.42
C LEU A 143 -6.54 -12.20 -0.82
N ARG A 144 -6.11 -10.95 -0.64
CA ARG A 144 -5.93 -10.01 -1.75
C ARG A 144 -4.81 -10.43 -2.72
N ASN A 145 -3.79 -11.15 -2.21
CA ASN A 145 -2.67 -11.62 -3.04
C ASN A 145 -2.93 -12.97 -3.69
N TYR A 146 -3.53 -13.93 -2.97
CA TYR A 146 -3.64 -15.33 -3.41
C TYR A 146 -5.07 -15.77 -3.76
N GLY A 147 -6.06 -14.87 -3.63
CA GLY A 147 -7.48 -15.25 -3.69
C GLY A 147 -7.92 -16.06 -2.46
N PRO A 148 -8.89 -16.98 -2.60
CA PRO A 148 -9.31 -17.87 -1.52
C PRO A 148 -8.14 -18.56 -0.84
N ILE A 149 -8.15 -18.63 0.51
CA ILE A 149 -7.07 -19.15 1.34
C ILE A 149 -7.60 -20.11 2.41
N PRO A 150 -6.77 -20.98 2.98
CA PRO A 150 -7.09 -21.67 4.22
C PRO A 150 -7.26 -20.66 5.38
N ILE A 151 -8.37 -20.73 6.07
CA ILE A 151 -8.60 -19.98 7.32
C ILE A 151 -8.01 -20.79 8.47
N ILE A 152 -7.11 -20.17 9.25
CA ILE A 152 -6.47 -20.80 10.42
C ILE A 152 -6.85 -19.98 11.65
N ASP A 153 -7.83 -20.43 12.41
CA ASP A 153 -8.44 -19.73 13.56
C ASP A 153 -7.95 -20.22 14.93
N HIS A 154 -7.08 -21.24 14.96
CA HIS A 154 -6.48 -21.81 16.17
C HIS A 154 -5.01 -22.17 15.96
N SER A 155 -4.28 -22.43 17.06
CA SER A 155 -2.89 -22.88 16.99
C SER A 155 -2.82 -24.38 16.66
N LEU A 156 -1.98 -24.74 15.67
CA LEU A 156 -1.82 -26.11 15.23
C LEU A 156 -0.99 -26.91 16.23
N LYS A 157 -1.43 -28.12 16.59
CA LYS A 157 -0.72 -29.03 17.49
C LYS A 157 0.25 -29.90 16.72
N MET A 158 1.32 -30.36 17.36
CA MET A 158 2.37 -31.18 16.71
C MET A 158 1.87 -32.54 16.18
N ASP A 159 0.83 -33.09 16.78
CA ASP A 159 0.19 -34.37 16.43
C ASP A 159 -1.03 -34.22 15.50
N GLU A 160 -1.40 -33.00 15.15
CA GLU A 160 -2.53 -32.70 14.27
C GLU A 160 -2.18 -33.06 12.82
N LYS A 161 -3.10 -33.79 12.16
CA LYS A 161 -2.96 -34.07 10.74
C LYS A 161 -3.32 -32.82 9.93
N TYR A 162 -2.33 -32.25 9.30
CA TYR A 162 -2.47 -31.06 8.50
C TYR A 162 -3.03 -31.40 7.12
N TYR A 163 -4.31 -31.13 6.90
CA TYR A 163 -4.92 -31.12 5.59
C TYR A 163 -5.78 -29.86 5.47
N TYR A 164 -5.25 -28.85 4.79
CA TYR A 164 -5.87 -27.54 4.68
C TYR A 164 -6.27 -27.27 3.24
N VAL A 165 -7.57 -27.26 2.98
CA VAL A 165 -8.12 -26.80 1.71
C VAL A 165 -8.35 -25.29 1.76
N ARG A 166 -8.43 -24.65 0.62
CA ARG A 166 -8.86 -23.25 0.56
C ARG A 166 -10.33 -23.15 0.96
N ASN A 167 -10.66 -22.22 1.82
CA ASN A 167 -12.04 -21.81 2.05
C ASN A 167 -12.55 -21.06 0.82
N THR A 168 -13.86 -20.96 0.62
CA THR A 168 -14.41 -20.14 -0.46
C THR A 168 -14.08 -18.65 -0.23
N PHE A 169 -14.09 -17.86 -1.30
CA PHE A 169 -13.81 -16.44 -1.19
C PHE A 169 -14.77 -15.77 -0.19
N ASP A 170 -16.06 -16.08 -0.27
CA ASP A 170 -17.08 -15.51 0.61
C ASP A 170 -16.86 -15.93 2.07
N GLN A 171 -16.48 -17.20 2.35
CA GLN A 171 -16.10 -17.62 3.70
C GLN A 171 -14.89 -16.85 4.23
N CYS A 172 -13.90 -16.57 3.39
CA CYS A 172 -12.75 -15.77 3.80
C CYS A 172 -13.16 -14.32 4.12
N ILE A 173 -14.03 -13.71 3.31
CA ILE A 173 -14.58 -12.37 3.57
C ILE A 173 -15.36 -12.34 4.88
N ASP A 174 -16.26 -13.29 5.09
CA ASP A 174 -17.08 -13.38 6.30
C ASP A 174 -16.21 -13.51 7.56
N PHE A 175 -15.18 -14.35 7.51
CA PHE A 175 -14.22 -14.51 8.61
C PHE A 175 -13.49 -13.19 8.90
N ILE A 176 -12.92 -12.55 7.88
CA ILE A 176 -12.16 -11.30 8.02
C ILE A 176 -13.04 -10.16 8.56
N VAL A 177 -14.26 -10.02 8.04
CA VAL A 177 -15.22 -9.01 8.51
C VAL A 177 -15.63 -9.29 9.95
N THR A 178 -15.82 -10.56 10.34
CA THR A 178 -16.10 -10.96 11.72
C THR A 178 -14.96 -10.60 12.66
N GLU A 179 -13.71 -10.83 12.26
CA GLU A 179 -12.52 -10.46 13.03
C GLU A 179 -12.46 -8.93 13.26
N PHE A 180 -12.73 -8.13 12.24
CA PHE A 180 -12.78 -6.67 12.41
C PHE A 180 -13.98 -6.23 13.27
N GLN A 181 -15.11 -6.90 13.14
CA GLN A 181 -16.28 -6.60 13.97
C GLN A 181 -16.01 -6.90 15.46
N GLN A 182 -15.32 -8.00 15.77
CA GLN A 182 -14.92 -8.31 17.15
C GLN A 182 -13.99 -7.23 17.73
N CYS A 183 -13.10 -6.65 16.92
CA CYS A 183 -12.32 -5.48 17.35
C CYS A 183 -13.22 -4.25 17.59
N ILE A 184 -14.16 -3.97 16.70
CA ILE A 184 -15.10 -2.83 16.81
C ILE A 184 -15.96 -2.95 18.07
N ASP A 185 -16.39 -4.15 18.41
CA ASP A 185 -17.28 -4.42 19.57
C ASP A 185 -16.52 -4.53 20.91
N SER A 186 -15.19 -4.62 20.85
CA SER A 186 -14.32 -4.69 22.03
C SER A 186 -14.13 -3.32 22.71
N ASN A 187 -13.31 -3.31 23.78
CA ASN A 187 -12.92 -2.08 24.48
C ASN A 187 -11.80 -1.27 23.75
N VAL A 188 -11.43 -1.63 22.53
CA VAL A 188 -10.52 -0.83 21.72
C VAL A 188 -11.14 0.55 21.47
N PRO A 189 -10.43 1.66 21.79
CA PRO A 189 -11.00 3.00 21.63
C PRO A 189 -11.02 3.42 20.16
N ILE A 190 -11.87 4.40 19.82
CA ILE A 190 -11.86 5.02 18.48
C ILE A 190 -10.53 5.74 18.23
N ALA A 191 -9.96 6.36 19.26
CA ALA A 191 -8.64 6.96 19.32
C ALA A 191 -8.12 6.87 20.75
N TYR A 192 -6.81 6.66 20.94
CA TYR A 192 -6.22 6.66 22.30
C TYR A 192 -6.09 8.09 22.80
N THR A 193 -6.91 8.47 23.79
CA THR A 193 -6.92 9.80 24.40
C THR A 193 -6.67 9.73 25.91
N ASN A 194 -6.10 10.82 26.46
CA ASN A 194 -6.00 11.01 27.90
C ASN A 194 -7.33 11.55 28.46
N THR A 195 -7.37 11.80 29.76
CA THR A 195 -8.57 12.32 30.47
C THR A 195 -9.01 13.72 30.02
N SER A 196 -8.12 14.48 29.35
CA SER A 196 -8.47 15.79 28.76
C SER A 196 -8.92 15.69 27.30
N GLY A 197 -9.03 14.47 26.73
CA GLY A 197 -9.40 14.24 25.32
C GLY A 197 -8.25 14.39 24.33
N SER A 198 -7.02 14.65 24.79
CA SER A 198 -5.85 14.77 23.90
C SER A 198 -5.28 13.41 23.52
N ILE A 199 -4.81 13.27 22.28
CA ILE A 199 -4.21 12.02 21.78
C ILE A 199 -2.97 11.62 22.60
N VAL A 200 -2.90 10.35 22.96
CA VAL A 200 -1.76 9.75 23.67
C VAL A 200 -0.71 9.27 22.67
N THR A 201 0.32 10.08 22.45
CA THR A 201 1.36 9.82 21.43
C THR A 201 2.16 8.53 21.63
N SER A 202 2.30 8.06 22.89
CA SER A 202 2.96 6.76 23.18
C SER A 202 2.15 5.54 22.70
N LYS A 203 0.91 5.75 22.27
CA LYS A 203 0.02 4.70 21.73
C LYS A 203 -0.08 4.77 20.19
N TYR A 204 0.64 5.66 19.54
CA TYR A 204 0.68 5.70 18.08
C TYR A 204 1.14 4.34 17.50
N GLY A 205 0.44 3.88 16.47
CA GLY A 205 0.64 2.57 15.85
C GLY A 205 -0.14 1.41 16.51
N ARG A 206 -0.78 1.63 17.69
CA ARG A 206 -1.72 0.65 18.26
C ARG A 206 -3.02 0.66 17.44
N VAL A 207 -3.64 -0.50 17.35
CA VAL A 207 -4.94 -0.67 16.70
C VAL A 207 -6.00 0.18 17.40
N THR A 208 -6.83 0.83 16.62
CA THR A 208 -7.98 1.61 17.07
C THR A 208 -9.26 1.08 16.41
N LYS A 209 -10.42 1.44 16.95
CA LYS A 209 -11.70 1.16 16.29
C LYS A 209 -11.77 1.83 14.91
N ALA A 210 -11.18 3.03 14.75
CA ALA A 210 -11.08 3.69 13.46
C ALA A 210 -10.31 2.84 12.42
N ALA A 211 -9.22 2.19 12.83
CA ALA A 211 -8.48 1.27 11.97
C ALA A 211 -9.33 0.07 11.53
N ALA A 212 -10.08 -0.53 12.45
CA ALA A 212 -10.93 -1.69 12.16
C ALA A 212 -12.08 -1.35 11.20
N LEU A 213 -12.74 -0.22 11.40
CA LEU A 213 -13.77 0.31 10.52
C LEU A 213 -13.22 0.58 9.10
N ALA A 214 -12.05 1.19 9.01
CA ALA A 214 -11.40 1.48 7.73
C ALA A 214 -11.05 0.19 6.96
N MET A 215 -10.47 -0.81 7.63
CA MET A 215 -10.12 -2.07 6.99
C MET A 215 -11.37 -2.88 6.61
N LYS A 216 -12.43 -2.89 7.42
CA LYS A 216 -13.73 -3.49 7.08
C LYS A 216 -14.30 -2.88 5.78
N SER A 217 -14.25 -1.55 5.64
CA SER A 217 -14.64 -0.86 4.40
C SER A 217 -13.82 -1.34 3.19
N ARG A 218 -12.50 -1.41 3.30
CA ARG A 218 -11.62 -1.85 2.20
C ARG A 218 -11.90 -3.30 1.80
N VAL A 219 -12.04 -4.21 2.75
CA VAL A 219 -12.30 -5.63 2.47
C VAL A 219 -13.61 -5.82 1.71
N LEU A 220 -14.68 -5.14 2.13
CA LEU A 220 -15.96 -5.23 1.46
C LEU A 220 -15.96 -4.59 0.07
N LEU A 221 -15.18 -3.51 -0.13
CA LEU A 221 -14.96 -2.95 -1.48
C LEU A 221 -14.26 -3.95 -2.40
N TYR A 222 -13.24 -4.66 -1.91
CA TYR A 222 -12.57 -5.71 -2.67
C TYR A 222 -13.54 -6.85 -3.01
N ALA A 223 -14.36 -7.27 -2.04
CA ALA A 223 -15.35 -8.33 -2.23
C ALA A 223 -16.40 -7.99 -3.30
N ALA A 224 -16.72 -6.72 -3.48
CA ALA A 224 -17.65 -6.24 -4.50
C ALA A 224 -17.00 -6.09 -5.89
N SER A 225 -15.66 -6.00 -5.96
CA SER A 225 -14.93 -5.62 -7.17
C SER A 225 -14.86 -6.74 -8.22
N PRO A 226 -14.74 -6.40 -9.53
CA PRO A 226 -14.84 -7.34 -10.66
C PRO A 226 -13.89 -8.55 -10.62
N LEU A 227 -12.71 -8.43 -10.02
CA LEU A 227 -11.76 -9.55 -9.90
C LEU A 227 -12.35 -10.70 -9.08
N PHE A 228 -13.11 -10.37 -8.02
CA PHE A 228 -13.58 -11.33 -7.03
C PHE A 228 -15.08 -11.60 -7.11
N ASN A 229 -15.85 -10.71 -7.72
CA ASN A 229 -17.31 -10.78 -7.80
C ASN A 229 -17.79 -11.13 -9.21
N GLY A 230 -17.99 -12.40 -9.48
CA GLY A 230 -18.49 -12.90 -10.76
C GLY A 230 -17.45 -12.89 -11.89
N ASN A 231 -16.17 -13.08 -11.57
CA ASN A 231 -15.11 -13.16 -12.57
C ASN A 231 -15.21 -14.45 -13.38
N ALA A 232 -15.47 -14.33 -14.68
CA ALA A 232 -15.61 -15.46 -15.59
C ALA A 232 -14.33 -16.34 -15.69
N ASP A 233 -13.15 -15.75 -15.47
CA ASP A 233 -11.90 -16.51 -15.51
C ASP A 233 -11.76 -17.48 -14.31
N TYR A 234 -12.54 -17.27 -13.22
CA TYR A 234 -12.45 -18.03 -11.97
C TYR A 234 -13.66 -18.94 -11.68
N VAL A 235 -14.68 -18.93 -12.54
CA VAL A 235 -15.96 -19.64 -12.33
C VAL A 235 -15.79 -21.14 -12.12
N ASN A 236 -14.76 -21.78 -12.68
CA ASN A 236 -14.47 -23.20 -12.56
C ASN A 236 -13.34 -23.52 -11.58
N TYR A 237 -12.82 -22.50 -10.88
CA TYR A 237 -11.75 -22.72 -9.93
C TYR A 237 -12.28 -23.38 -8.65
N LYS A 238 -11.70 -24.53 -8.30
CA LYS A 238 -12.22 -25.39 -7.24
C LYS A 238 -11.12 -26.15 -6.51
N ASN A 239 -11.42 -26.60 -5.31
CA ASN A 239 -10.64 -27.59 -4.56
C ASN A 239 -10.71 -28.97 -5.21
N GLU A 240 -9.85 -29.89 -4.78
CA GLU A 240 -9.84 -31.28 -5.25
C GLU A 240 -11.16 -32.02 -4.96
N ASP A 241 -11.88 -31.67 -3.89
CA ASP A 241 -13.19 -32.21 -3.53
C ASP A 241 -14.35 -31.67 -4.38
N GLY A 242 -14.04 -30.74 -5.31
CA GLY A 242 -15.03 -30.13 -6.21
C GLY A 242 -15.70 -28.87 -5.68
N THR A 243 -15.38 -28.40 -4.47
CA THR A 243 -15.89 -27.15 -3.90
C THR A 243 -15.44 -25.96 -4.74
N LEU A 244 -16.39 -25.23 -5.34
CA LEU A 244 -16.11 -23.98 -6.08
C LEU A 244 -15.66 -22.89 -5.13
N LEU A 245 -14.57 -22.21 -5.49
CA LEU A 245 -13.89 -21.24 -4.62
C LEU A 245 -14.36 -19.81 -4.79
N PHE A 246 -15.00 -19.48 -5.91
CA PHE A 246 -15.61 -18.17 -6.15
C PHE A 246 -17.12 -18.33 -6.41
N GLY A 247 -17.89 -17.43 -5.80
CA GLY A 247 -19.34 -17.37 -5.96
C GLY A 247 -19.78 -16.74 -7.28
N ALA A 248 -21.07 -16.79 -7.56
CA ALA A 248 -21.69 -16.03 -8.64
C ALA A 248 -21.63 -14.52 -8.36
N LYS A 249 -21.81 -13.71 -9.42
CA LYS A 249 -21.90 -12.27 -9.28
C LYS A 249 -23.08 -11.88 -8.37
N ASP A 250 -22.79 -11.01 -7.42
CA ASP A 250 -23.78 -10.42 -6.50
C ASP A 250 -23.58 -8.90 -6.44
N ASP A 251 -24.47 -8.16 -7.11
CA ASP A 251 -24.45 -6.71 -7.14
C ASP A 251 -24.79 -6.08 -5.76
N GLY A 252 -25.40 -6.84 -4.84
CA GLY A 252 -25.67 -6.42 -3.46
C GLY A 252 -24.40 -6.15 -2.65
N LYS A 253 -23.26 -6.74 -3.01
CA LYS A 253 -21.96 -6.51 -2.36
C LYS A 253 -21.54 -5.04 -2.42
N TRP A 254 -21.89 -4.30 -3.47
CA TRP A 254 -21.61 -2.86 -3.57
C TRP A 254 -22.32 -2.04 -2.50
N GLN A 255 -23.59 -2.37 -2.20
CA GLN A 255 -24.31 -1.69 -1.13
C GLN A 255 -23.72 -2.02 0.26
N LEU A 256 -23.25 -3.27 0.48
CA LEU A 256 -22.57 -3.64 1.72
C LEU A 256 -21.26 -2.85 1.89
N ALA A 257 -20.48 -2.71 0.82
CA ALA A 257 -19.26 -1.90 0.83
C ALA A 257 -19.54 -0.42 1.10
N ALA A 258 -20.57 0.15 0.47
CA ALA A 258 -21.00 1.53 0.72
C ALA A 258 -21.43 1.74 2.17
N ASN A 259 -22.21 0.82 2.73
CA ASN A 259 -22.66 0.89 4.13
C ASN A 259 -21.47 0.86 5.11
N ALA A 260 -20.50 -0.02 4.90
CA ALA A 260 -19.33 -0.11 5.76
C ALA A 260 -18.43 1.13 5.68
N ALA A 261 -18.27 1.70 4.48
CA ALA A 261 -17.53 2.96 4.32
C ALA A 261 -18.24 4.12 5.01
N LEU A 262 -19.57 4.23 4.86
CA LEU A 262 -20.37 5.26 5.54
C LEU A 262 -20.35 5.09 7.07
N GLU A 263 -20.39 3.84 7.56
CA GLU A 263 -20.25 3.54 8.99
C GLU A 263 -18.90 4.06 9.53
N CYS A 264 -17.81 3.79 8.81
CA CYS A 264 -16.48 4.29 9.15
C CYS A 264 -16.47 5.82 9.20
N ILE A 265 -16.89 6.49 8.11
CA ILE A 265 -16.92 7.95 8.00
C ILE A 265 -17.70 8.55 9.19
N THR A 266 -18.90 8.04 9.43
CA THR A 266 -19.78 8.56 10.47
C THR A 266 -19.14 8.46 11.86
N GLN A 267 -18.60 7.30 12.22
CA GLN A 267 -18.03 7.09 13.55
C GLN A 267 -16.73 7.88 13.77
N VAL A 268 -15.85 7.93 12.74
CA VAL A 268 -14.56 8.63 12.90
C VAL A 268 -14.75 10.15 12.95
N GLU A 269 -15.64 10.73 12.12
CA GLU A 269 -15.92 12.15 12.13
C GLU A 269 -16.65 12.58 13.43
N GLN A 270 -17.63 11.80 13.88
CA GLN A 270 -18.34 12.07 15.14
C GLN A 270 -17.42 12.00 16.36
N SER A 271 -16.32 11.26 16.28
CA SER A 271 -15.34 11.21 17.36
C SER A 271 -14.63 12.55 17.60
N GLY A 272 -14.62 13.44 16.60
CA GLY A 272 -13.91 14.72 16.64
C GLY A 272 -12.38 14.61 16.52
N HIS A 273 -11.83 13.39 16.38
CA HIS A 273 -10.38 13.16 16.29
C HIS A 273 -9.87 13.02 14.85
N TYR A 274 -10.75 12.73 13.90
CA TYR A 274 -10.39 12.47 12.52
C TYR A 274 -11.15 13.37 11.56
N LYS A 275 -10.45 13.89 10.58
CA LYS A 275 -10.97 14.69 9.46
C LYS A 275 -9.96 14.72 8.32
N LEU A 276 -10.33 15.20 7.13
CA LEU A 276 -9.35 15.53 6.09
C LEU A 276 -8.36 16.56 6.63
N TYR A 277 -7.08 16.32 6.36
CA TYR A 277 -6.03 17.23 6.79
C TYR A 277 -6.05 18.54 6.00
N HIS A 278 -5.96 19.65 6.72
CA HIS A 278 -5.72 20.97 6.18
C HIS A 278 -4.54 21.60 6.92
N SER A 279 -3.58 22.10 6.17
CA SER A 279 -2.43 22.80 6.70
C SER A 279 -2.84 24.11 7.39
N LYS A 280 -1.96 24.67 8.19
CA LYS A 280 -2.22 25.96 8.87
C LYS A 280 -2.49 27.12 7.91
N THR A 281 -1.95 27.03 6.70
CA THR A 281 -2.12 28.05 5.65
C THR A 281 -3.33 27.77 4.75
N ASP A 282 -3.93 26.60 4.86
CA ASP A 282 -4.94 26.06 3.96
C ASP A 282 -4.55 26.14 2.46
N ASP A 283 -3.24 26.07 2.20
CA ASP A 283 -2.72 26.01 0.85
C ASP A 283 -2.90 24.59 0.28
N PRO A 284 -3.51 24.41 -0.91
CA PRO A 284 -3.78 23.09 -1.48
C PRO A 284 -2.58 22.17 -1.63
N TYR A 285 -1.40 22.73 -1.94
CA TYR A 285 -0.15 21.97 -1.99
C TYR A 285 0.22 21.46 -0.59
N ASN A 286 0.22 22.35 0.42
CA ASN A 286 0.55 21.98 1.79
C ASN A 286 -0.48 21.05 2.41
N ASN A 287 -1.78 21.23 2.09
CA ASN A 287 -2.86 20.35 2.52
C ASN A 287 -2.63 18.89 2.12
N TYR A 288 -1.93 18.66 1.01
CA TYR A 288 -1.59 17.32 0.56
C TYR A 288 -0.19 16.89 1.01
N ALA A 289 0.82 17.71 0.77
CA ALA A 289 2.22 17.35 1.02
C ALA A 289 2.50 17.05 2.51
N GLU A 290 1.96 17.87 3.42
CA GLU A 290 2.21 17.75 4.86
C GLU A 290 1.62 16.47 5.49
N ILE A 291 0.66 15.79 4.84
CA ILE A 291 0.12 14.50 5.33
C ILE A 291 1.25 13.47 5.50
N PHE A 292 2.23 13.52 4.62
CA PHE A 292 3.27 12.48 4.49
C PHE A 292 4.61 12.87 5.10
N LEU A 293 4.78 14.13 5.51
CA LEU A 293 6.05 14.62 6.03
C LEU A 293 6.29 14.20 7.49
N PRO A 294 7.55 13.89 7.86
CA PRO A 294 7.91 13.45 9.21
C PRO A 294 7.47 14.39 10.32
N GLY A 295 7.46 15.71 10.07
CA GLY A 295 7.04 16.72 11.03
C GLY A 295 5.56 16.70 11.38
N ASN A 296 4.72 16.06 10.56
CA ASN A 296 3.26 15.99 10.72
C ASN A 296 2.72 14.54 10.75
N LYS A 297 3.58 13.57 11.02
CA LYS A 297 3.17 12.18 11.18
C LYS A 297 2.08 12.05 12.24
N TRP A 298 1.15 11.12 12.03
CA TRP A 298 -0.02 10.92 12.92
C TRP A 298 -0.98 12.12 12.97
N ASN A 299 -1.10 12.84 11.83
CA ASN A 299 -2.13 13.87 11.70
C ASN A 299 -3.55 13.27 11.72
N GLU A 300 -4.55 14.15 11.79
CA GLU A 300 -5.96 13.79 11.94
C GLU A 300 -6.58 13.03 10.75
N GLU A 301 -5.89 12.88 9.65
CA GLU A 301 -6.38 12.08 8.52
C GLU A 301 -6.01 10.60 8.63
N ILE A 302 -4.97 10.26 9.41
CA ILE A 302 -4.40 8.91 9.47
C ILE A 302 -5.21 8.02 10.42
N LEU A 303 -5.87 7.01 9.86
CA LEU A 303 -6.68 6.03 10.62
C LEU A 303 -5.86 4.86 11.12
N PHE A 304 -4.88 4.39 10.33
CA PHE A 304 -3.95 3.34 10.72
C PHE A 304 -2.61 3.47 10.01
N ALA A 305 -1.54 3.37 10.80
CA ALA A 305 -0.17 3.35 10.30
C ALA A 305 0.74 2.56 11.24
N ARG A 306 1.92 2.15 10.78
CA ARG A 306 2.98 1.62 11.64
C ARG A 306 4.18 2.55 11.64
N ASN A 307 4.89 2.61 12.77
CA ASN A 307 6.22 3.21 12.81
C ASN A 307 7.22 2.30 12.09
N LYS A 308 8.04 2.84 11.21
CA LYS A 308 9.09 2.09 10.51
C LYS A 308 10.32 1.80 11.37
N GLY A 309 10.29 2.13 12.65
CA GLY A 309 11.41 1.97 13.56
C GLY A 309 12.26 3.22 13.69
N THR A 310 13.23 3.17 14.58
CA THR A 310 14.09 4.30 14.98
C THR A 310 15.49 4.26 14.38
N SER A 311 15.80 3.29 13.52
CA SER A 311 17.12 3.17 12.91
C SER A 311 17.32 4.26 11.89
N PHE A 312 18.31 5.12 12.10
CA PHE A 312 18.75 6.16 11.18
C PHE A 312 19.03 5.59 9.78
N ASP A 313 19.66 4.41 9.71
CA ASP A 313 20.01 3.75 8.46
C ASP A 313 18.77 3.45 7.59
N ASN A 314 17.66 3.01 8.18
CA ASN A 314 16.45 2.72 7.43
C ASN A 314 15.76 3.98 6.89
N ASN A 315 15.80 5.09 7.62
CA ASN A 315 15.16 6.34 7.20
C ASN A 315 15.96 7.04 6.10
N ILE A 316 17.29 7.05 6.21
CA ILE A 316 18.13 7.68 5.19
C ILE A 316 18.11 6.91 3.88
N HIS A 317 18.00 5.57 3.92
CA HIS A 317 17.92 4.74 2.73
C HIS A 317 16.71 5.08 1.85
N GLN A 318 15.52 5.31 2.43
CA GLN A 318 14.36 5.70 1.64
C GLN A 318 14.60 7.06 0.97
N GLU A 319 15.12 8.03 1.71
CA GLU A 319 15.51 9.33 1.16
C GLU A 319 16.60 9.20 0.07
N GLN A 320 17.58 8.31 0.25
CA GLN A 320 18.57 8.03 -0.78
C GLN A 320 17.93 7.48 -2.06
N CYS A 321 16.97 6.56 -1.95
CA CYS A 321 16.25 6.02 -3.10
C CYS A 321 15.48 7.08 -3.88
N MET A 322 14.92 8.09 -3.19
CA MET A 322 14.11 9.16 -3.79
C MET A 322 14.92 10.37 -4.23
N SER A 323 16.08 10.58 -3.65
CA SER A 323 16.87 11.79 -3.86
C SER A 323 17.74 11.72 -5.11
N PRO A 324 18.00 12.88 -5.75
CA PRO A 324 18.87 12.97 -6.92
C PRO A 324 20.30 12.51 -6.64
N ASN A 325 20.93 11.83 -7.59
CA ASN A 325 22.32 11.38 -7.48
C ASN A 325 23.32 12.52 -7.30
N GLY A 326 23.07 13.67 -7.90
CA GLY A 326 23.85 14.89 -7.70
C GLY A 326 23.71 15.52 -6.30
N MET A 327 22.86 14.97 -5.44
CA MET A 327 22.68 15.34 -4.01
C MET A 327 23.05 14.19 -3.06
N GLY A 328 23.79 13.19 -3.53
CA GLY A 328 24.17 12.01 -2.74
C GLY A 328 23.07 10.94 -2.64
N GLY A 329 21.99 11.09 -3.41
CA GLY A 329 20.92 10.10 -3.53
C GLY A 329 21.22 9.02 -4.56
N TRP A 330 20.29 8.06 -4.68
CA TRP A 330 20.38 6.93 -5.61
C TRP A 330 19.43 7.06 -6.80
N SER A 331 18.56 8.04 -6.82
CA SER A 331 17.65 8.34 -7.94
C SER A 331 16.85 7.13 -8.45
N GLY A 332 16.52 6.16 -7.58
CA GLY A 332 16.01 4.86 -8.01
C GLY A 332 14.51 4.77 -8.17
N LEU A 333 13.75 5.67 -7.56
CA LEU A 333 12.29 5.67 -7.56
C LEU A 333 11.77 6.67 -8.60
N SER A 334 11.55 6.19 -9.81
CA SER A 334 11.27 7.02 -10.99
C SER A 334 9.81 6.87 -11.42
N PRO A 335 8.91 7.85 -11.13
CA PRO A 335 7.56 7.89 -11.69
C PRO A 335 7.57 7.75 -13.21
N THR A 336 6.57 7.05 -13.76
CA THR A 336 6.42 6.88 -15.20
C THR A 336 5.88 8.15 -15.86
N GLN A 337 6.05 8.31 -17.18
CA GLN A 337 5.43 9.39 -17.92
C GLN A 337 3.90 9.29 -17.86
N GLU A 338 3.36 8.08 -17.90
CA GLU A 338 1.92 7.81 -17.79
C GLU A 338 1.34 8.27 -16.44
N MET A 339 2.13 8.22 -15.37
CA MET A 339 1.73 8.77 -14.08
C MET A 339 1.81 10.30 -14.07
N VAL A 340 2.84 10.89 -14.65
CA VAL A 340 2.97 12.36 -14.81
C VAL A 340 1.84 12.93 -15.65
N ASP A 341 1.47 12.26 -16.72
CA ASP A 341 0.37 12.66 -17.62
C ASP A 341 -1.00 12.60 -16.94
N ALA A 342 -1.18 11.72 -15.98
CA ALA A 342 -2.46 11.54 -15.28
C ALA A 342 -2.86 12.74 -14.41
N TYR A 343 -1.92 13.56 -13.92
CA TYR A 343 -2.28 14.74 -13.14
C TYR A 343 -3.03 15.75 -13.98
N GLU A 344 -4.09 16.33 -13.41
CA GLU A 344 -4.90 17.34 -14.08
C GLU A 344 -4.17 18.70 -14.18
N MET A 345 -4.71 19.57 -15.01
CA MET A 345 -4.38 20.99 -14.97
C MET A 345 -5.00 21.62 -13.72
N SER A 346 -4.52 22.79 -13.32
CA SER A 346 -5.02 23.51 -12.13
C SER A 346 -6.51 23.90 -12.22
N ASP A 347 -7.09 23.91 -13.42
CA ASP A 347 -8.52 24.14 -13.64
C ASP A 347 -9.36 22.85 -13.65
N GLY A 348 -8.74 21.69 -13.36
CA GLY A 348 -9.39 20.38 -13.29
C GLY A 348 -9.61 19.71 -14.65
N THR A 349 -9.02 20.23 -15.74
CA THR A 349 -9.06 19.58 -17.04
C THR A 349 -7.98 18.50 -17.14
N THR A 350 -8.33 17.34 -17.71
CA THR A 350 -7.37 16.28 -18.00
C THR A 350 -6.52 16.67 -19.21
N PRO A 351 -5.17 16.71 -19.10
CA PRO A 351 -4.31 17.16 -20.20
C PRO A 351 -4.20 16.14 -21.34
N ILE A 352 -4.09 14.85 -21.01
CA ILE A 352 -3.89 13.75 -21.95
C ILE A 352 -5.10 12.81 -21.88
N VAL A 353 -5.77 12.58 -23.01
CA VAL A 353 -6.98 11.74 -23.09
C VAL A 353 -6.70 10.35 -23.69
N GLY A 354 -5.46 10.05 -24.04
CA GLY A 354 -5.04 8.76 -24.57
C GLY A 354 -3.68 8.84 -25.24
N TYR A 355 -3.28 7.75 -25.88
CA TYR A 355 -2.02 7.65 -26.61
C TYR A 355 -2.26 7.05 -28.00
N ASN A 356 -1.49 7.52 -28.96
CA ASN A 356 -1.38 6.91 -30.29
C ASN A 356 -0.60 5.60 -30.23
N ILE A 357 -0.60 4.84 -31.32
CA ILE A 357 0.12 3.54 -31.42
C ILE A 357 1.65 3.70 -31.20
N ASP A 358 2.19 4.86 -31.57
CA ASP A 358 3.61 5.19 -31.38
C ASP A 358 3.97 5.70 -29.97
N GLY A 359 2.99 5.74 -29.07
CA GLY A 359 3.16 6.23 -27.69
C GLY A 359 3.09 7.75 -27.54
N SER A 360 2.86 8.51 -28.62
CA SER A 360 2.65 9.96 -28.55
C SER A 360 1.30 10.27 -27.86
N PRO A 361 1.21 11.34 -27.05
CA PRO A 361 -0.01 11.66 -26.31
C PRO A 361 -1.08 12.25 -27.25
N ILE A 362 -2.35 11.92 -26.94
CA ILE A 362 -3.49 12.61 -27.49
C ILE A 362 -3.85 13.73 -26.51
N ILE A 363 -3.40 14.94 -26.85
CA ILE A 363 -3.61 16.12 -26.00
C ILE A 363 -5.08 16.53 -26.06
N ASN A 364 -5.68 16.77 -24.90
CA ASN A 364 -7.03 17.32 -24.79
C ASN A 364 -7.04 18.78 -25.28
N SER A 365 -7.75 19.05 -26.37
CA SER A 365 -7.84 20.38 -26.95
C SER A 365 -8.52 21.43 -26.05
N GLU A 366 -9.29 20.99 -25.06
CA GLU A 366 -9.92 21.87 -24.07
C GLU A 366 -8.95 22.26 -22.93
N SER A 367 -7.87 21.50 -22.75
CA SER A 367 -6.83 21.80 -21.77
C SER A 367 -5.89 22.89 -22.29
N LYS A 368 -5.24 23.59 -21.37
CA LYS A 368 -4.16 24.53 -21.70
C LYS A 368 -2.78 23.86 -21.69
N TYR A 369 -2.75 22.53 -21.72
CA TYR A 369 -1.53 21.75 -21.71
C TYR A 369 -0.78 21.90 -23.04
N CYS A 370 0.55 22.04 -22.93
CA CYS A 370 1.43 22.13 -24.10
C CYS A 370 2.75 21.41 -23.77
N GLU A 371 3.32 20.68 -24.72
CA GLU A 371 4.62 20.02 -24.56
C GLU A 371 5.79 20.88 -25.08
N GLU A 372 5.50 21.84 -25.97
CA GLU A 372 6.51 22.69 -26.58
C GLU A 372 6.80 23.95 -25.76
N GLY A 373 8.06 24.33 -25.73
CA GLY A 373 8.51 25.58 -25.12
C GLY A 373 8.60 25.54 -23.58
N VAL A 374 8.74 26.71 -23.02
CA VAL A 374 8.93 26.92 -21.57
C VAL A 374 7.93 27.93 -21.02
N ALA A 375 7.59 27.82 -19.75
CA ALA A 375 6.76 28.77 -19.05
C ALA A 375 7.51 30.10 -18.89
N GLU A 376 7.05 31.16 -19.55
CA GLU A 376 7.67 32.47 -19.49
C GLU A 376 7.57 33.13 -18.10
N VAL A 377 6.51 32.79 -17.37
CA VAL A 377 6.19 33.37 -16.05
C VAL A 377 6.11 32.27 -15.01
N ALA A 378 6.56 32.60 -13.80
CA ALA A 378 6.39 31.68 -12.67
C ALA A 378 4.90 31.50 -12.33
N GLY A 379 4.49 30.26 -12.09
CA GLY A 379 3.18 29.96 -11.52
C GLY A 379 3.25 29.90 -9.99
N LYS A 380 2.12 29.54 -9.37
CA LYS A 380 2.06 29.43 -7.89
C LYS A 380 3.03 28.39 -7.34
N TYR A 381 3.22 27.27 -8.04
CA TYR A 381 4.00 26.11 -7.57
C TYR A 381 5.18 25.75 -8.47
N HIS A 382 5.51 26.60 -9.44
CA HIS A 382 6.65 26.36 -10.34
C HIS A 382 7.36 27.68 -10.69
N PRO A 383 8.69 27.64 -10.92
CA PRO A 383 9.42 28.80 -11.41
C PRO A 383 9.13 29.07 -12.89
N ALA A 384 9.53 30.26 -13.39
CA ALA A 384 9.65 30.50 -14.83
C ALA A 384 10.80 29.67 -15.42
N GLY A 385 10.74 29.41 -16.72
CA GLY A 385 11.78 28.68 -17.47
C GLY A 385 11.66 27.15 -17.44
N ILE A 386 10.70 26.57 -16.74
CA ILE A 386 10.42 25.12 -16.82
C ILE A 386 9.71 24.79 -18.13
N SER A 387 9.76 23.51 -18.56
CA SER A 387 8.94 23.05 -19.68
C SER A 387 7.46 23.30 -19.44
N ASN A 388 6.75 23.70 -20.48
CA ASN A 388 5.29 23.87 -20.45
C ASN A 388 4.53 22.58 -20.04
N MET A 389 5.12 21.38 -20.25
CA MET A 389 4.57 20.11 -19.76
C MET A 389 4.27 20.12 -18.26
N TYR A 390 5.00 20.89 -17.48
CA TYR A 390 4.92 20.95 -16.02
C TYR A 390 4.24 22.21 -15.49
N ALA A 391 3.92 23.16 -16.39
CA ALA A 391 3.30 24.42 -16.00
C ALA A 391 1.80 24.25 -15.70
N ASN A 392 1.31 24.98 -14.72
CA ASN A 392 -0.10 25.07 -14.37
C ASN A 392 -0.82 23.73 -14.11
N ARG A 393 -0.07 22.73 -13.61
CA ARG A 393 -0.63 21.45 -13.17
C ARG A 393 -1.28 21.60 -11.78
N GLU A 394 -2.12 20.63 -11.41
CA GLU A 394 -2.73 20.59 -10.08
C GLU A 394 -1.69 20.53 -8.95
N PRO A 395 -2.02 21.02 -7.73
CA PRO A 395 -1.04 21.10 -6.62
C PRO A 395 -0.41 19.77 -6.22
N ARG A 396 -1.15 18.64 -6.33
CA ARG A 396 -0.63 17.30 -5.98
C ARG A 396 0.49 16.84 -6.92
N PHE A 397 0.51 17.30 -8.18
CA PHE A 397 1.64 17.06 -9.07
C PHE A 397 2.95 17.56 -8.48
N TYR A 398 2.98 18.82 -8.05
CA TYR A 398 4.19 19.42 -7.46
C TYR A 398 4.57 18.82 -6.10
N ALA A 399 3.61 18.28 -5.37
CA ALA A 399 3.84 17.61 -4.09
C ALA A 399 4.36 16.17 -4.24
N THR A 400 4.17 15.56 -5.42
CA THR A 400 4.43 14.12 -5.62
C THR A 400 5.62 13.86 -6.53
N ILE A 401 5.88 14.72 -7.52
CA ILE A 401 6.83 14.50 -8.61
C ILE A 401 7.95 15.55 -8.57
N ASN A 402 9.19 15.09 -8.56
CA ASN A 402 10.37 15.90 -8.88
C ASN A 402 10.66 15.78 -10.39
N PHE A 403 10.77 16.90 -11.08
CA PHE A 403 10.96 17.00 -12.52
C PHE A 403 12.09 17.95 -12.89
N ASN A 404 12.59 17.87 -14.12
CA ASN A 404 13.68 18.72 -14.60
C ASN A 404 13.31 20.21 -14.59
N GLY A 405 14.15 21.03 -14.02
CA GLY A 405 13.92 22.48 -13.89
C GLY A 405 13.27 22.91 -12.56
N GLN A 406 12.79 21.98 -11.74
CA GLN A 406 12.19 22.27 -10.43
C GLN A 406 13.27 22.70 -9.42
N GLN A 407 12.89 23.60 -8.51
CA GLN A 407 13.71 23.92 -7.33
C GLN A 407 13.51 22.85 -6.26
N TRP A 408 14.62 22.31 -5.78
CA TRP A 408 14.63 21.28 -4.74
C TRP A 408 15.88 21.41 -3.87
N ARG A 409 15.74 21.46 -2.56
CA ARG A 409 16.86 21.56 -1.60
C ARG A 409 17.91 22.59 -2.00
N GLY A 410 17.45 23.80 -2.35
CA GLY A 410 18.29 24.97 -2.63
C GLY A 410 18.92 25.04 -4.03
N ARG A 411 18.58 24.14 -4.95
CA ARG A 411 19.04 24.21 -6.34
C ARG A 411 18.04 23.67 -7.35
N THR A 412 18.28 23.98 -8.63
CA THR A 412 17.52 23.43 -9.75
C THR A 412 17.92 21.97 -10.01
N LEU A 413 16.93 21.10 -10.26
CA LEU A 413 17.12 19.72 -10.71
C LEU A 413 17.44 19.66 -12.21
N GLU A 414 18.42 18.84 -12.59
CA GLU A 414 18.95 18.74 -13.95
C GLU A 414 19.14 17.26 -14.34
N PHE A 415 18.05 16.59 -14.80
CA PHE A 415 18.05 15.15 -15.10
C PHE A 415 18.53 14.80 -16.51
N PHE A 416 18.76 15.78 -17.39
CA PHE A 416 19.28 15.57 -18.74
C PHE A 416 20.73 15.08 -18.72
N TYR A 417 21.19 14.45 -19.82
CA TYR A 417 22.59 14.04 -19.96
C TYR A 417 23.52 15.26 -19.94
N GLY A 418 24.48 15.24 -19.05
CA GLY A 418 25.36 16.37 -18.77
C GLY A 418 24.88 17.30 -17.64
N GLY A 419 23.64 17.13 -17.18
CA GLY A 419 23.09 17.85 -16.00
C GLY A 419 23.65 17.30 -14.69
N LYS A 420 23.42 18.06 -13.60
CA LYS A 420 23.93 17.72 -12.26
C LYS A 420 23.36 16.40 -11.70
N ASP A 421 22.14 16.02 -12.13
CA ASP A 421 21.42 14.82 -11.70
C ASP A 421 21.28 13.79 -12.83
N GLY A 422 22.02 14.00 -13.93
CA GLY A 422 21.96 13.17 -15.14
C GLY A 422 22.57 11.78 -14.94
N MET A 423 22.19 10.85 -15.83
CA MET A 423 22.59 9.45 -15.75
C MET A 423 24.11 9.23 -15.85
N GLN A 424 24.86 10.15 -16.45
CA GLN A 424 26.32 10.04 -16.57
C GLN A 424 27.06 10.10 -15.22
N ASN A 425 26.37 10.55 -14.14
CA ASN A 425 26.99 10.68 -12.81
C ASN A 425 27.11 9.34 -12.07
N SER A 426 26.33 8.33 -12.48
CA SER A 426 26.39 6.97 -11.91
C SER A 426 25.96 5.94 -12.95
N SER A 427 26.59 4.77 -12.92
CA SER A 427 26.23 3.65 -13.80
C SER A 427 24.97 2.90 -13.35
N VAL A 428 24.52 3.08 -12.12
CA VAL A 428 23.43 2.33 -11.48
C VAL A 428 22.40 3.20 -10.77
N ASP A 429 22.78 4.41 -10.33
CA ASP A 429 21.96 5.30 -9.52
C ASP A 429 21.61 6.56 -10.30
N TYR A 430 20.57 6.51 -11.11
CA TYR A 430 20.05 7.61 -11.90
C TYR A 430 18.54 7.48 -12.10
N SER A 431 17.84 8.57 -12.39
CA SER A 431 16.42 8.48 -12.75
C SER A 431 16.27 7.79 -14.10
N SER A 432 15.55 6.67 -14.12
CA SER A 432 15.31 5.92 -15.36
C SER A 432 14.26 6.54 -16.28
N THR A 433 13.45 7.47 -15.77
CA THR A 433 12.35 8.11 -16.51
C THR A 433 12.51 9.61 -16.65
N GLY A 434 13.52 10.22 -16.03
CA GLY A 434 13.68 11.68 -15.95
C GLY A 434 12.85 12.34 -14.84
N TYR A 435 12.21 11.55 -14.00
CA TYR A 435 11.43 11.98 -12.83
C TYR A 435 11.90 11.27 -11.57
N LEU A 436 11.66 11.86 -10.40
CA LEU A 436 11.82 11.20 -9.11
C LEU A 436 10.59 11.37 -8.24
N LEU A 437 10.34 10.37 -7.40
CA LEU A 437 9.30 10.47 -6.38
C LEU A 437 9.68 11.54 -5.36
N ARG A 438 8.77 12.50 -5.14
CA ARG A 438 8.89 13.54 -4.12
C ARG A 438 8.03 13.26 -2.89
N LYS A 439 6.87 12.66 -3.08
CA LYS A 439 5.95 12.32 -1.99
C LYS A 439 6.69 11.57 -0.88
N THR A 440 6.52 11.99 0.34
CA THR A 440 7.23 11.52 1.54
C THR A 440 8.68 12.00 1.70
N SER A 441 9.27 12.67 0.70
CA SER A 441 10.63 13.20 0.79
C SER A 441 10.64 14.57 1.47
N ASP A 442 11.56 14.75 2.43
CA ASP A 442 11.70 15.96 3.21
C ASP A 442 12.80 16.86 2.61
N GLU A 443 12.46 18.14 2.37
CA GLU A 443 13.41 19.12 1.83
C GLU A 443 14.57 19.44 2.79
N GLU A 444 14.38 19.24 4.09
CA GLU A 444 15.39 19.51 5.12
C GLU A 444 16.43 18.40 5.28
N VAL A 445 16.23 17.25 4.63
CA VAL A 445 17.19 16.14 4.69
C VAL A 445 18.45 16.45 3.90
N ASN A 446 19.60 16.31 4.54
CA ASN A 446 20.91 16.35 3.89
C ASN A 446 21.55 14.95 3.93
N ILE A 447 21.48 14.24 2.80
CA ILE A 447 21.99 12.88 2.69
C ILE A 447 23.51 12.83 2.86
N VAL A 448 24.22 13.77 2.27
CA VAL A 448 25.70 13.83 2.31
C VAL A 448 26.19 14.06 3.74
N ALA A 449 25.52 14.95 4.48
CA ALA A 449 25.85 15.21 5.88
C ALA A 449 25.26 14.18 6.86
N GLY A 450 24.37 13.30 6.39
CA GLY A 450 23.68 12.33 7.23
C GLY A 450 22.75 12.96 8.27
N THR A 451 22.12 14.10 7.94
CA THR A 451 21.26 14.86 8.87
C THR A 451 19.84 15.01 8.34
N GLY A 452 18.88 15.25 9.24
CA GLY A 452 17.47 15.50 8.91
C GLY A 452 16.61 14.23 8.84
N GLY A 453 17.19 13.03 8.91
CA GLY A 453 16.43 11.78 8.92
C GLY A 453 15.51 11.69 10.15
N GLN A 454 14.21 11.56 9.92
CA GLN A 454 13.21 11.41 10.97
C GLN A 454 12.49 10.08 10.85
N ILE A 455 11.83 9.66 11.95
CA ILE A 455 11.02 8.43 11.95
C ILE A 455 9.89 8.58 10.95
N GLU A 456 9.88 7.74 9.94
CA GLU A 456 8.79 7.63 9.00
C GLU A 456 7.69 6.70 9.52
N ILE A 457 6.48 6.92 9.03
CA ILE A 457 5.36 6.01 9.23
C ILE A 457 4.96 5.39 7.89
N ALA A 458 4.57 4.11 7.94
CA ALA A 458 3.91 3.46 6.82
C ALA A 458 2.40 3.57 7.02
N ILE A 459 1.73 4.39 6.21
CA ILE A 459 0.28 4.59 6.28
C ILE A 459 -0.41 3.40 5.63
N TYR A 460 -1.27 2.71 6.41
CA TYR A 460 -2.12 1.64 5.88
C TYR A 460 -3.48 2.17 5.44
N ALA A 461 -4.07 3.10 6.19
CA ALA A 461 -5.34 3.70 5.86
C ALA A 461 -5.44 5.15 6.33
N ARG A 462 -6.05 6.01 5.52
CA ARG A 462 -6.39 7.39 5.84
C ARG A 462 -7.79 7.75 5.34
N LEU A 463 -8.38 8.79 5.89
CA LEU A 463 -9.80 9.11 5.68
C LEU A 463 -10.15 9.38 4.21
N ALA A 464 -9.24 10.00 3.44
CA ALA A 464 -9.48 10.22 2.01
C ALA A 464 -9.73 8.92 1.23
N GLU A 465 -9.03 7.83 1.57
CA GLU A 465 -9.32 6.52 0.98
C GLU A 465 -10.76 6.09 1.27
N ILE A 466 -11.24 6.28 2.50
CA ILE A 466 -12.59 5.85 2.90
C ILE A 466 -13.66 6.66 2.18
N TYR A 467 -13.42 7.96 1.96
CA TYR A 467 -14.31 8.79 1.13
C TYR A 467 -14.40 8.25 -0.29
N LEU A 468 -13.27 7.86 -0.89
CA LEU A 468 -13.23 7.29 -2.24
C LEU A 468 -13.81 5.86 -2.27
N ASN A 469 -13.62 5.05 -1.23
CA ASN A 469 -14.27 3.73 -1.10
C ASN A 469 -15.79 3.87 -1.08
N TYR A 470 -16.30 4.86 -0.32
CA TYR A 470 -17.72 5.15 -0.27
C TYR A 470 -18.27 5.64 -1.62
N ALA A 471 -17.59 6.61 -2.23
CA ALA A 471 -18.00 7.15 -3.52
C ALA A 471 -18.05 6.07 -4.62
N GLU A 472 -17.01 5.20 -4.69
CA GLU A 472 -16.96 4.08 -5.63
C GLU A 472 -18.10 3.10 -5.41
N ALA A 473 -18.22 2.58 -4.18
CA ALA A 473 -19.23 1.59 -3.85
C ALA A 473 -20.66 2.12 -4.04
N LEU A 474 -20.90 3.37 -3.67
CA LEU A 474 -22.21 4.00 -3.83
C LEU A 474 -22.55 4.28 -5.31
N ASN A 475 -21.58 4.72 -6.11
CA ASN A 475 -21.76 4.87 -7.56
C ASN A 475 -22.11 3.53 -8.21
N GLU A 476 -21.42 2.45 -7.83
CA GLU A 476 -21.69 1.12 -8.36
C GLU A 476 -23.06 0.57 -7.90
N ALA A 477 -23.51 0.89 -6.71
CA ALA A 477 -24.80 0.47 -6.19
C ALA A 477 -25.98 1.28 -6.74
N LYS A 478 -25.83 2.63 -6.86
CA LYS A 478 -26.96 3.54 -7.10
C LYS A 478 -26.76 4.52 -8.26
N GLY A 479 -25.57 4.57 -8.86
CA GLY A 479 -25.19 5.60 -9.83
C GLY A 479 -24.75 6.91 -9.17
N PRO A 480 -24.48 7.96 -9.98
CA PRO A 480 -23.86 9.22 -9.56
C PRO A 480 -24.84 10.17 -8.86
N ILE A 481 -25.35 9.79 -7.71
CA ILE A 481 -26.21 10.65 -6.87
C ILE A 481 -25.38 11.73 -6.16
N ASP A 482 -26.04 12.77 -5.64
CA ASP A 482 -25.41 13.95 -5.03
C ASP A 482 -24.35 13.57 -3.96
N GLU A 483 -24.59 12.50 -3.24
CA GLU A 483 -23.69 12.07 -2.19
C GLU A 483 -22.37 11.51 -2.75
N VAL A 484 -22.38 10.87 -3.93
CA VAL A 484 -21.15 10.47 -4.64
C VAL A 484 -20.33 11.71 -5.01
N TYR A 485 -20.97 12.72 -5.62
CA TYR A 485 -20.32 13.99 -5.93
C TYR A 485 -19.72 14.65 -4.69
N LYS A 486 -20.45 14.65 -3.57
CA LYS A 486 -20.02 15.26 -2.31
C LYS A 486 -18.65 14.70 -1.88
N TYR A 487 -18.51 13.39 -1.78
CA TYR A 487 -17.28 12.80 -1.23
C TYR A 487 -16.08 12.88 -2.18
N VAL A 488 -16.29 12.81 -3.48
CA VAL A 488 -15.22 13.08 -4.46
C VAL A 488 -14.81 14.57 -4.41
N ASN A 489 -15.77 15.48 -4.36
CA ASN A 489 -15.50 16.91 -4.35
C ASN A 489 -14.83 17.40 -3.06
N LEU A 490 -15.03 16.75 -1.91
CA LEU A 490 -14.30 17.07 -0.69
C LEU A 490 -12.78 16.90 -0.87
N ILE A 491 -12.35 15.85 -1.55
CA ILE A 491 -10.94 15.59 -1.84
C ILE A 491 -10.41 16.59 -2.88
N ARG A 492 -11.16 16.80 -3.95
CA ARG A 492 -10.80 17.75 -5.01
C ARG A 492 -10.63 19.17 -4.47
N ASN A 493 -11.58 19.62 -3.67
CA ASN A 493 -11.55 20.97 -3.07
C ASN A 493 -10.36 21.15 -2.12
N ARG A 494 -10.05 20.14 -1.26
CA ARG A 494 -8.87 20.15 -0.42
C ARG A 494 -7.59 20.35 -1.24
N SER A 495 -7.56 19.76 -2.44
CA SER A 495 -6.43 19.83 -3.38
C SER A 495 -6.50 21.03 -4.34
N GLY A 496 -7.45 21.95 -4.14
CA GLY A 496 -7.60 23.17 -4.95
C GLY A 496 -8.18 22.97 -6.35
N LEU A 497 -8.82 21.82 -6.60
CA LEU A 497 -9.50 21.52 -7.85
C LEU A 497 -10.99 21.88 -7.80
N PRO A 498 -11.60 22.25 -8.93
CA PRO A 498 -13.04 22.51 -9.00
C PRO A 498 -13.84 21.23 -8.78
N ASN A 499 -15.11 21.39 -8.42
CA ASN A 499 -16.08 20.30 -8.37
C ASN A 499 -16.23 19.62 -9.73
N LEU A 500 -16.54 18.33 -9.71
CA LEU A 500 -16.93 17.61 -10.91
C LEU A 500 -18.20 18.22 -11.51
N ARG A 501 -18.30 18.25 -12.86
CA ARG A 501 -19.51 18.64 -13.54
C ARG A 501 -20.68 17.74 -13.15
N ILE A 502 -21.85 18.30 -12.97
CA ILE A 502 -23.08 17.54 -12.69
C ILE A 502 -23.59 16.84 -13.97
N GLY A 503 -24.29 15.73 -13.80
CA GLY A 503 -24.94 14.99 -14.87
C GLY A 503 -24.05 13.96 -15.56
N LEU A 504 -23.01 13.48 -14.87
CA LEU A 504 -22.22 12.33 -15.32
C LEU A 504 -23.09 11.07 -15.34
N SER A 505 -22.86 10.18 -16.32
CA SER A 505 -23.35 8.81 -16.29
C SER A 505 -22.63 8.02 -15.17
N LYS A 506 -23.14 6.83 -14.86
CA LYS A 506 -22.50 5.92 -13.89
C LYS A 506 -21.08 5.56 -14.32
N GLU A 507 -20.88 5.31 -15.59
CA GLU A 507 -19.61 4.95 -16.20
C GLU A 507 -18.62 6.13 -16.14
N GLU A 508 -19.05 7.34 -16.56
CA GLU A 508 -18.22 8.54 -16.46
C GLU A 508 -17.82 8.84 -15.02
N MET A 509 -18.74 8.69 -14.06
CA MET A 509 -18.45 8.90 -12.65
C MET A 509 -17.46 7.84 -12.13
N ARG A 510 -17.59 6.57 -12.54
CA ARG A 510 -16.63 5.50 -12.22
C ARG A 510 -15.23 5.88 -12.68
N GLU A 511 -15.07 6.34 -13.91
CA GLU A 511 -13.77 6.78 -14.43
C GLU A 511 -13.21 7.98 -13.66
N ARG A 512 -14.06 8.94 -13.28
CA ARG A 512 -13.64 10.09 -12.45
C ARG A 512 -13.19 9.65 -11.05
N ILE A 513 -13.89 8.70 -10.43
CA ILE A 513 -13.51 8.13 -9.13
C ILE A 513 -12.20 7.34 -9.23
N HIS A 514 -12.05 6.49 -10.25
CA HIS A 514 -10.82 5.73 -10.49
C HIS A 514 -9.63 6.67 -10.71
N HIS A 515 -9.85 7.75 -11.47
CA HIS A 515 -8.82 8.77 -11.69
C HIS A 515 -8.47 9.51 -10.40
N GLU A 516 -9.46 9.96 -9.62
CA GLU A 516 -9.22 10.63 -8.34
C GLU A 516 -8.46 9.72 -7.36
N ARG A 517 -8.80 8.42 -7.30
CA ARG A 517 -8.04 7.42 -6.53
C ARG A 517 -6.59 7.30 -6.99
N ARG A 518 -6.36 7.26 -8.31
CA ARG A 518 -5.02 7.17 -8.89
C ARG A 518 -4.13 8.32 -8.42
N ILE A 519 -4.66 9.55 -8.41
CA ILE A 519 -3.89 10.75 -8.05
C ILE A 519 -3.79 10.90 -6.52
N GLU A 520 -4.91 10.79 -5.82
CA GLU A 520 -4.98 11.01 -4.38
C GLU A 520 -4.14 9.99 -3.60
N LEU A 521 -4.23 8.71 -3.97
CA LEU A 521 -3.56 7.59 -3.30
C LEU A 521 -2.26 7.15 -4.01
N ALA A 522 -1.74 7.99 -4.92
CA ALA A 522 -0.52 7.69 -5.67
C ALA A 522 0.64 7.28 -4.75
N PHE A 523 1.30 6.18 -5.07
CA PHE A 523 2.47 5.63 -4.37
C PHE A 523 2.22 5.23 -2.90
N GLU A 524 0.97 5.06 -2.47
CA GLU A 524 0.63 4.66 -1.10
C GLU A 524 0.19 3.20 -1.02
N ALA A 525 0.76 2.42 -0.08
CA ALA A 525 0.31 1.07 0.34
C ALA A 525 -0.11 0.12 -0.81
N GLY A 526 0.42 0.34 -2.01
CA GLY A 526 0.07 -0.43 -3.20
C GLY A 526 -1.35 -0.19 -3.74
N HIS A 527 -2.00 0.91 -3.37
CA HIS A 527 -3.37 1.18 -3.82
C HIS A 527 -3.52 1.03 -5.33
N ARG A 528 -2.65 1.65 -6.13
CA ARG A 528 -2.76 1.58 -7.60
C ARG A 528 -2.65 0.14 -8.11
N TYR A 529 -1.66 -0.63 -7.63
CA TYR A 529 -1.49 -2.03 -8.02
C TYR A 529 -2.75 -2.84 -7.77
N PHE A 530 -3.26 -2.81 -6.53
CA PHE A 530 -4.45 -3.57 -6.18
C PHE A 530 -5.74 -3.02 -6.80
N ASP A 531 -5.85 -1.71 -7.03
CA ASP A 531 -6.99 -1.10 -7.72
C ASP A 531 -7.05 -1.57 -9.18
N CYS A 532 -5.92 -1.56 -9.90
CA CYS A 532 -5.85 -2.08 -11.28
C CYS A 532 -6.22 -3.56 -11.36
N HIS A 533 -5.78 -4.35 -10.37
CA HIS A 533 -6.11 -5.77 -10.27
C HIS A 533 -7.61 -5.98 -9.97
N ARG A 534 -8.15 -5.39 -8.91
CA ARG A 534 -9.55 -5.59 -8.52
C ARG A 534 -10.56 -5.06 -9.55
N TRP A 535 -10.20 -4.01 -10.31
CA TRP A 535 -10.98 -3.50 -11.43
C TRP A 535 -10.81 -4.34 -12.72
N LYS A 536 -9.85 -5.25 -12.78
CA LYS A 536 -9.47 -6.03 -13.96
C LYS A 536 -9.01 -5.16 -15.14
N ILE A 537 -8.23 -4.13 -14.88
CA ILE A 537 -7.65 -3.26 -15.92
C ILE A 537 -6.14 -3.42 -16.07
N ALA A 538 -5.48 -4.23 -15.23
CA ALA A 538 -4.03 -4.42 -15.28
C ALA A 538 -3.54 -5.00 -16.62
N GLU A 539 -4.34 -5.81 -17.32
CA GLU A 539 -4.06 -6.28 -18.69
C GLU A 539 -3.91 -5.13 -19.71
N ILE A 540 -4.39 -3.92 -19.37
CA ILE A 540 -4.31 -2.72 -20.21
C ILE A 540 -3.22 -1.78 -19.69
N VAL A 541 -3.24 -1.45 -18.38
CA VAL A 541 -2.41 -0.37 -17.82
C VAL A 541 -1.03 -0.84 -17.37
N ASP A 542 -0.89 -2.12 -16.99
CA ASP A 542 0.38 -2.74 -16.57
C ASP A 542 1.00 -3.61 -17.66
N ASN A 543 0.55 -3.46 -18.91
CA ASN A 543 1.01 -4.22 -20.07
C ASN A 543 1.38 -3.27 -21.22
N GLY A 544 2.46 -3.57 -21.93
CA GLY A 544 2.93 -2.73 -23.03
C GLY A 544 4.10 -1.83 -22.67
N ASP A 545 4.30 -0.79 -23.44
CA ASP A 545 5.43 0.12 -23.31
C ASP A 545 5.21 1.14 -22.18
N ILE A 546 6.27 1.42 -21.42
CA ILE A 546 6.35 2.43 -20.36
C ILE A 546 7.31 3.52 -20.82
N HIS A 547 6.92 4.78 -20.64
CA HIS A 547 7.63 5.93 -21.15
C HIS A 547 8.23 6.82 -20.05
N GLY A 548 9.18 7.64 -20.47
CA GLY A 548 9.84 8.70 -19.72
C GLY A 548 10.43 9.73 -20.66
N MET A 549 11.21 10.64 -20.11
CA MET A 549 11.99 11.62 -20.86
C MET A 549 13.26 11.00 -21.45
N ASN A 550 13.84 11.61 -22.46
CA ASN A 550 15.09 11.19 -23.08
C ASN A 550 16.30 11.56 -22.20
N ILE A 551 16.53 10.75 -21.17
CA ILE A 551 17.65 10.94 -20.22
C ILE A 551 19.03 10.74 -20.85
N ASN A 552 19.11 10.18 -22.07
CA ASN A 552 20.36 9.97 -22.81
C ASN A 552 20.78 11.21 -23.63
N ALA A 553 19.91 12.23 -23.72
CA ALA A 553 20.15 13.43 -24.48
C ALA A 553 20.46 14.64 -23.59
N GLY A 554 21.17 15.62 -24.14
CA GLY A 554 21.31 16.94 -23.54
C GLY A 554 19.96 17.66 -23.47
N LEU A 555 19.94 18.84 -22.81
CA LEU A 555 18.70 19.57 -22.50
C LEU A 555 17.80 19.83 -23.74
N GLU A 556 18.39 20.04 -24.90
CA GLU A 556 17.66 20.33 -26.15
C GLU A 556 16.70 19.22 -26.56
N HIS A 557 17.09 17.94 -26.36
CA HIS A 557 16.31 16.77 -26.72
C HIS A 557 15.81 15.97 -25.50
N TYR A 558 16.00 16.48 -24.29
CA TYR A 558 15.60 15.80 -23.07
C TYR A 558 14.08 15.58 -22.96
N PHE A 559 13.28 16.53 -23.40
CA PHE A 559 11.81 16.48 -23.29
C PHE A 559 11.14 15.60 -24.36
N GLU A 560 11.92 14.93 -25.21
CA GLU A 560 11.40 13.92 -26.12
C GLU A 560 10.99 12.67 -25.33
N ARG A 561 9.75 12.23 -25.50
CA ARG A 561 9.23 11.00 -24.89
C ARG A 561 9.98 9.80 -25.45
N THR A 562 10.47 8.93 -24.57
CA THR A 562 11.16 7.70 -24.97
C THR A 562 10.59 6.49 -24.25
N ARG A 563 10.61 5.34 -24.91
CA ARG A 563 10.29 4.07 -24.29
C ARG A 563 11.41 3.66 -23.33
N ILE A 564 11.04 3.43 -22.07
CA ILE A 564 11.96 3.04 -21.00
C ILE A 564 12.00 1.52 -20.84
N SER A 565 10.83 0.88 -20.86
CA SER A 565 10.69 -0.57 -20.70
C SER A 565 9.41 -1.06 -21.35
N LYS A 566 9.31 -2.38 -21.52
CA LYS A 566 8.08 -3.05 -21.90
C LYS A 566 7.64 -3.99 -20.78
N ARG A 567 6.39 -3.93 -20.42
CA ARG A 567 5.76 -4.79 -19.42
C ARG A 567 4.96 -5.91 -20.07
N ILE A 568 4.86 -7.03 -19.36
CA ILE A 568 4.08 -8.20 -19.75
C ILE A 568 3.16 -8.56 -18.59
N PHE A 569 1.87 -8.41 -18.81
CA PHE A 569 0.85 -8.82 -17.87
C PHE A 569 -0.07 -9.87 -18.51
N GLU A 570 -0.21 -11.00 -17.85
CA GLU A 570 -1.11 -12.09 -18.25
C GLU A 570 -2.19 -12.27 -17.19
N LYS A 571 -3.32 -12.87 -17.54
CA LYS A 571 -4.43 -13.10 -16.61
C LYS A 571 -4.07 -13.82 -15.32
N LYS A 572 -3.08 -14.73 -15.35
CA LYS A 572 -2.59 -15.39 -14.14
C LYS A 572 -1.99 -14.42 -13.12
N HIS A 573 -1.45 -13.28 -13.58
CA HIS A 573 -0.77 -12.30 -12.74
C HIS A 573 -1.71 -11.48 -11.84
N TYR A 574 -3.03 -11.58 -12.03
CA TYR A 574 -4.00 -10.95 -11.11
C TYR A 574 -3.89 -11.47 -9.68
N LEU A 575 -3.48 -12.73 -9.49
CA LEU A 575 -3.24 -13.32 -8.18
C LEU A 575 -1.84 -13.93 -8.13
N PHE A 576 -1.25 -13.95 -6.97
CA PHE A 576 0.03 -14.61 -6.76
C PHE A 576 -0.14 -16.13 -6.80
N PRO A 577 0.83 -16.89 -7.34
CA PRO A 577 0.87 -18.32 -7.16
C PRO A 577 1.13 -18.67 -5.69
N VAL A 578 0.48 -19.70 -5.17
CA VAL A 578 0.90 -20.29 -3.89
C VAL A 578 2.34 -20.76 -4.03
N PRO A 579 3.20 -20.49 -3.03
CA PRO A 579 4.60 -20.91 -3.08
C PRO A 579 4.73 -22.40 -3.40
N GLN A 580 5.63 -22.75 -4.31
CA GLN A 580 5.79 -24.15 -4.75
C GLN A 580 6.11 -25.10 -3.60
N ALA A 581 6.82 -24.61 -2.58
CA ALA A 581 7.12 -25.38 -1.38
C ALA A 581 5.84 -25.80 -0.62
N GLU A 582 4.80 -24.93 -0.59
CA GLU A 582 3.52 -25.24 0.05
C GLU A 582 2.72 -26.28 -0.76
N ILE A 583 2.67 -26.13 -2.08
CA ILE A 583 2.04 -27.12 -2.98
C ILE A 583 2.70 -28.49 -2.84
N ASN A 584 4.03 -28.54 -2.72
CA ASN A 584 4.80 -29.79 -2.59
C ASN A 584 4.53 -30.52 -1.28
N LYS A 585 4.02 -29.86 -0.23
CA LYS A 585 3.61 -30.50 1.03
C LYS A 585 2.38 -31.41 0.86
N ARG A 586 1.59 -31.23 -0.21
CA ARG A 586 0.36 -32.01 -0.49
C ARG A 586 -0.65 -32.01 0.66
N ILE A 587 -0.82 -30.86 1.29
CA ILE A 587 -1.71 -30.66 2.44
C ILE A 587 -3.11 -30.17 2.04
N GLY A 588 -3.52 -30.33 0.78
CA GLY A 588 -4.85 -29.98 0.27
C GLY A 588 -4.95 -28.61 -0.40
N VAL A 589 -3.91 -27.77 -0.33
CA VAL A 589 -3.92 -26.45 -0.99
C VAL A 589 -3.71 -26.62 -2.50
N VAL A 590 -4.68 -26.18 -3.30
CA VAL A 590 -4.56 -26.13 -4.76
C VAL A 590 -3.85 -24.84 -5.19
N GLN A 591 -3.18 -24.87 -6.38
CA GLN A 591 -2.49 -23.69 -6.93
C GLN A 591 -3.49 -22.56 -7.25
N SER A 592 -3.05 -21.32 -7.29
CA SER A 592 -3.88 -20.16 -7.66
C SER A 592 -4.38 -20.28 -9.10
N PRO A 593 -5.54 -19.64 -9.44
CA PRO A 593 -6.12 -19.77 -10.78
C PRO A 593 -5.12 -19.40 -11.88
N LEU A 594 -5.10 -20.18 -12.94
CA LEU A 594 -4.30 -19.98 -14.15
C LEU A 594 -2.76 -20.16 -13.99
N TRP A 595 -2.28 -20.52 -12.79
CA TRP A 595 -0.87 -20.88 -12.52
C TRP A 595 -0.57 -22.37 -12.67
#